data_a0b3e074e152c214d9fd59d2d83f764b
#
_entry.id   a0b3e074e152c214d9fd59d2d83f764b
#
_cell.length_a   1.000
_cell.length_b   1.000
_cell.length_c   1.000
_cell.angle_alpha   90.00
_cell.angle_beta   90.00
_cell.angle_gamma   90.00
#
_symmetry.space_group_name_H-M   'P 1'
#
loop_
_entity.id
_entity.type
_entity.pdbx_description
1 polymer ?
#
loop_
_entity_poly.entity_id
_entity_poly.type
_entity_poly.pdbx_seq_one_letter_code
_entity_poly.pdbx_strand_id
1 'polypeptide(L)'
;MTTALHDRYIERPLMSIDNTTLYWIIGLAATLIMAMTMADFAAAKFLDFGWVVTPAGALLFAVVFVVRDMLHKLAGAAVVQRTILIGVGLNLFVAAFMYAMTFIPAPEFRPSVHFDAVFKMSLGIVIGSEIATLASQWVNTWIYQRLWDRDWGSWSRTFVSNLMSLPVDAIIFVLFAFVFIPPLLGGDPMDINKAIARIVSGSTLFKLAVILALTPLVSLAPWR
;
A
#
# COMPACT_ATOMS: atom_id res chain seq x y z
N MET A 1 1.86 -28.78 -20.32
CA MET A 1 2.45 -28.60 -18.97
C MET A 1 1.88 -27.39 -18.22
N THR A 2 0.90 -26.69 -18.78
CA THR A 2 0.30 -25.44 -18.28
C THR A 2 -1.01 -25.63 -17.48
N THR A 3 -1.63 -26.77 -17.56
CA THR A 3 -2.91 -27.09 -16.88
C THR A 3 -2.76 -27.53 -15.42
N ALA A 4 -1.63 -28.10 -15.03
CA ALA A 4 -1.41 -28.61 -13.67
C ALA A 4 -1.14 -27.51 -12.60
N LEU A 5 -0.81 -26.28 -13.01
CA LEU A 5 -0.58 -25.17 -12.10
C LEU A 5 -1.88 -24.44 -11.73
N HIS A 6 -2.89 -24.51 -12.60
CA HIS A 6 -4.19 -23.87 -12.35
C HIS A 6 -5.00 -24.58 -11.27
N ASP A 7 -4.86 -25.90 -11.15
CA ASP A 7 -5.64 -26.72 -10.23
C ASP A 7 -5.13 -26.70 -8.76
N ARG A 8 -3.95 -26.14 -8.48
CA ARG A 8 -3.45 -26.01 -7.09
C ARG A 8 -4.02 -24.82 -6.32
N TYR A 9 -4.62 -23.87 -7.01
CA TYR A 9 -5.43 -22.81 -6.42
C TYR A 9 -6.92 -23.20 -6.45
N ILE A 10 -7.26 -24.37 -5.90
CA ILE A 10 -8.66 -24.73 -5.69
C ILE A 10 -9.25 -23.65 -4.79
N GLU A 11 -10.06 -22.77 -5.38
CA GLU A 11 -10.96 -21.89 -4.67
C GLU A 11 -11.82 -22.78 -3.76
N ARG A 12 -11.48 -22.83 -2.47
CA ARG A 12 -12.36 -23.54 -1.52
C ARG A 12 -13.70 -22.82 -1.57
N PRO A 13 -14.80 -23.54 -1.79
CA PRO A 13 -16.09 -22.90 -1.80
C PRO A 13 -16.28 -22.19 -0.46
N LEU A 14 -16.69 -20.92 -0.50
CA LEU A 14 -16.92 -20.07 0.71
C LEU A 14 -17.84 -20.78 1.73
N MET A 15 -18.67 -21.70 1.28
CA MET A 15 -19.57 -22.51 2.12
C MET A 15 -18.86 -23.49 3.08
N SER A 16 -17.54 -23.70 2.96
CA SER A 16 -16.76 -24.59 3.86
C SER A 16 -15.89 -23.81 4.86
N ILE A 17 -15.96 -22.49 4.88
CA ILE A 17 -15.20 -21.63 5.78
C ILE A 17 -15.97 -21.51 7.10
N ASP A 18 -15.32 -21.84 8.22
CA ASP A 18 -15.90 -21.61 9.54
C ASP A 18 -16.06 -20.11 9.84
N ASN A 19 -17.04 -19.76 10.66
CA ASN A 19 -17.38 -18.36 10.96
C ASN A 19 -16.18 -17.59 11.54
N THR A 20 -15.35 -18.23 12.35
CA THR A 20 -14.20 -17.58 12.97
C THR A 20 -13.20 -17.14 11.90
N THR A 21 -12.88 -18.02 10.96
CA THR A 21 -12.00 -17.68 9.82
C THR A 21 -12.61 -16.61 8.94
N LEU A 22 -13.91 -16.63 8.70
CA LEU A 22 -14.60 -15.60 7.92
C LEU A 22 -14.45 -14.23 8.59
N TYR A 23 -14.65 -14.12 9.90
CA TYR A 23 -14.46 -12.87 10.65
C TYR A 23 -13.02 -12.37 10.60
N TRP A 24 -12.02 -13.27 10.67
CA TRP A 24 -10.62 -12.89 10.47
C TRP A 24 -10.37 -12.33 9.07
N ILE A 25 -10.88 -12.96 8.02
CA ILE A 25 -10.73 -12.50 6.63
C ILE A 25 -11.36 -11.11 6.46
N ILE A 26 -12.59 -10.92 6.93
CA ILE A 26 -13.29 -9.62 6.86
C ILE A 26 -12.51 -8.54 7.63
N GLY A 27 -12.10 -8.84 8.87
CA GLY A 27 -11.35 -7.91 9.71
C GLY A 27 -10.02 -7.49 9.09
N LEU A 28 -9.25 -8.46 8.56
CA LEU A 28 -7.98 -8.18 7.89
C LEU A 28 -8.18 -7.39 6.58
N ALA A 29 -9.19 -7.73 5.79
CA ALA A 29 -9.50 -7.00 4.56
C ALA A 29 -9.91 -5.54 4.85
N ALA A 30 -10.76 -5.32 5.84
CA ALA A 30 -11.16 -3.98 6.28
C ALA A 30 -9.96 -3.19 6.83
N THR A 31 -9.12 -3.82 7.66
CA THR A 31 -7.90 -3.20 8.20
C THR A 31 -6.93 -2.84 7.10
N LEU A 32 -6.76 -3.70 6.09
CA LEU A 32 -5.91 -3.46 4.93
C LEU A 32 -6.34 -2.19 4.19
N ILE A 33 -7.62 -2.10 3.81
CA ILE A 33 -8.18 -0.96 3.08
C ILE A 33 -8.09 0.31 3.92
N MET A 34 -8.46 0.26 5.20
CA MET A 34 -8.39 1.42 6.09
C MET A 34 -6.95 1.92 6.26
N ALA A 35 -5.99 1.00 6.45
CA ALA A 35 -4.57 1.37 6.59
C ALA A 35 -4.01 1.98 5.31
N MET A 36 -4.39 1.50 4.11
CA MET A 36 -4.04 2.10 2.83
C MET A 36 -4.56 3.53 2.76
N THR A 37 -5.85 3.74 2.99
CA THR A 37 -6.48 5.07 2.94
C THR A 37 -5.81 6.06 3.91
N MET A 38 -5.59 5.64 5.16
CA MET A 38 -4.94 6.49 6.17
C MET A 38 -3.48 6.78 5.81
N ALA A 39 -2.76 5.81 5.22
CA ALA A 39 -1.38 6.00 4.79
C ALA A 39 -1.27 7.08 3.70
N ASP A 40 -2.18 7.08 2.74
CA ASP A 40 -2.19 8.04 1.64
C ASP A 40 -2.44 9.48 2.13
N PHE A 41 -3.41 9.69 3.00
CA PHE A 41 -3.65 11.02 3.57
C PHE A 41 -2.53 11.45 4.52
N ALA A 42 -1.96 10.54 5.31
CA ALA A 42 -0.82 10.84 6.17
C ALA A 42 0.44 11.18 5.38
N ALA A 43 0.58 10.69 4.15
CA ALA A 43 1.74 10.96 3.30
C ALA A 43 1.86 12.43 2.86
N ALA A 44 0.80 13.23 3.03
CA ALA A 44 0.86 14.68 2.87
C ALA A 44 1.85 15.36 3.84
N LYS A 45 2.20 14.71 4.95
CA LYS A 45 3.20 15.20 5.91
C LYS A 45 4.49 14.40 5.77
N PHE A 46 5.63 15.11 5.71
CA PHE A 46 6.95 14.51 5.82
C PHE A 46 7.42 14.49 7.27
N LEU A 47 8.05 13.39 7.64
CA LEU A 47 8.75 13.22 8.91
C LEU A 47 10.26 13.31 8.64
N ASP A 48 10.95 14.13 9.42
CA ASP A 48 12.41 14.27 9.37
C ASP A 48 12.99 13.78 10.70
N PHE A 49 13.72 12.67 10.65
CA PHE A 49 14.42 12.07 11.78
C PHE A 49 15.92 12.46 11.80
N GLY A 50 16.32 13.45 10.99
CA GLY A 50 17.70 13.89 10.81
C GLY A 50 18.51 13.05 9.82
N TRP A 51 18.50 11.74 9.97
CA TRP A 51 19.19 10.76 9.09
C TRP A 51 18.26 10.16 8.03
N VAL A 52 16.94 10.24 8.21
CA VAL A 52 15.90 9.73 7.29
C VAL A 52 14.78 10.75 7.16
N VAL A 53 14.42 11.05 5.93
CA VAL A 53 13.20 11.78 5.60
C VAL A 53 12.22 10.82 4.93
N THR A 54 10.99 10.75 5.42
CA THR A 54 9.98 9.84 4.88
C THR A 54 8.58 10.46 4.99
N PRO A 55 7.65 10.19 4.04
CA PRO A 55 6.25 10.52 4.24
C PRO A 55 5.68 9.81 5.47
N ALA A 56 4.85 10.49 6.26
CA ALA A 56 4.27 9.90 7.47
C ALA A 56 3.43 8.64 7.18
N GLY A 57 2.86 8.55 5.99
CA GLY A 57 2.15 7.36 5.51
C GLY A 57 3.02 6.09 5.44
N ALA A 58 4.35 6.22 5.34
CA ALA A 58 5.25 5.07 5.26
C ALA A 58 5.15 4.13 6.47
N LEU A 59 4.83 4.66 7.65
CA LEU A 59 4.61 3.87 8.86
C LEU A 59 3.39 2.94 8.72
N LEU A 60 2.27 3.51 8.29
CA LEU A 60 1.03 2.74 8.07
C LEU A 60 1.15 1.80 6.88
N PHE A 61 1.87 2.20 5.84
CA PHE A 61 2.11 1.36 4.67
C PHE A 61 2.91 0.09 5.02
N ALA A 62 3.80 0.16 6.01
CA ALA A 62 4.48 -1.03 6.53
C ALA A 62 3.50 -2.00 7.22
N VAL A 63 2.48 -1.48 7.90
CA VAL A 63 1.39 -2.30 8.47
C VAL A 63 0.57 -2.95 7.35
N VAL A 64 0.32 -2.25 6.24
CA VAL A 64 -0.37 -2.79 5.05
C VAL A 64 0.30 -4.07 4.56
N PHE A 65 1.64 -4.10 4.47
CA PHE A 65 2.36 -5.30 4.03
C PHE A 65 2.14 -6.50 4.97
N VAL A 66 2.18 -6.27 6.28
CA VAL A 66 1.99 -7.33 7.28
C VAL A 66 0.56 -7.87 7.26
N VAL A 67 -0.43 -6.98 7.24
CA VAL A 67 -1.86 -7.36 7.18
C VAL A 67 -2.17 -8.10 5.88
N ARG A 68 -1.59 -7.66 4.76
CA ARG A 68 -1.68 -8.35 3.47
C ARG A 68 -1.13 -9.78 3.56
N ASP A 69 0.05 -9.96 4.17
CA ASP A 69 0.67 -11.28 4.29
C ASP A 69 -0.14 -12.20 5.21
N MET A 70 -0.76 -11.66 6.27
CA MET A 70 -1.72 -12.40 7.10
C MET A 70 -2.96 -12.81 6.31
N LEU A 71 -3.54 -11.90 5.53
CA LEU A 71 -4.69 -12.18 4.68
C LEU A 71 -4.34 -13.20 3.59
N HIS A 72 -3.14 -13.10 3.00
CA HIS A 72 -2.65 -14.06 2.01
C HIS A 72 -2.54 -15.48 2.60
N LYS A 73 -2.00 -15.58 3.80
CA LYS A 73 -1.87 -16.85 4.51
C LYS A 73 -3.24 -17.50 4.79
N LEU A 74 -4.26 -16.70 5.13
CA LEU A 74 -5.60 -17.17 5.48
C LEU A 74 -6.49 -17.47 4.28
N ALA A 75 -6.49 -16.59 3.29
CA ALA A 75 -7.47 -16.56 2.22
C ALA A 75 -6.88 -16.78 0.81
N GLY A 76 -5.54 -16.77 0.70
CA GLY A 76 -4.84 -16.97 -0.57
C GLY A 76 -4.71 -15.71 -1.43
N ALA A 77 -3.91 -15.82 -2.51
CA ALA A 77 -3.52 -14.69 -3.36
C ALA A 77 -4.71 -14.01 -4.05
N ALA A 78 -5.71 -14.78 -4.51
CA ALA A 78 -6.86 -14.24 -5.23
C ALA A 78 -7.69 -13.29 -4.37
N VAL A 79 -7.93 -13.63 -3.10
CA VAL A 79 -8.66 -12.77 -2.16
C VAL A 79 -7.87 -11.51 -1.87
N VAL A 80 -6.55 -11.61 -1.65
CA VAL A 80 -5.69 -10.46 -1.42
C VAL A 80 -5.71 -9.50 -2.60
N GLN A 81 -5.54 -10.00 -3.84
CA GLN A 81 -5.55 -9.17 -5.04
C GLN A 81 -6.89 -8.45 -5.22
N ARG A 82 -8.00 -9.14 -5.02
CA ARG A 82 -9.35 -8.52 -5.07
C ARG A 82 -9.53 -7.46 -3.99
N THR A 83 -9.05 -7.72 -2.77
CA THR A 83 -9.10 -6.75 -1.67
C THR A 83 -8.28 -5.49 -1.99
N ILE A 84 -7.08 -5.65 -2.55
CA ILE A 84 -6.24 -4.53 -2.99
C ILE A 84 -6.95 -3.72 -4.08
N LEU A 85 -7.51 -4.37 -5.10
CA LEU A 85 -8.23 -3.67 -6.18
C LEU A 85 -9.45 -2.90 -5.67
N ILE A 86 -10.20 -3.48 -4.73
CA ILE A 86 -11.31 -2.78 -4.06
C ILE A 86 -10.78 -1.59 -3.27
N GLY A 87 -9.66 -1.75 -2.52
CA GLY A 87 -9.01 -0.68 -1.78
C GLY A 87 -8.57 0.47 -2.68
N VAL A 88 -7.90 0.16 -3.80
CA VAL A 88 -7.52 1.15 -4.83
C VAL A 88 -8.73 1.94 -5.31
N GLY A 89 -9.82 1.26 -5.68
CA GLY A 89 -11.04 1.91 -6.13
C GLY A 89 -11.67 2.82 -5.07
N LEU A 90 -11.71 2.37 -3.82
CA LEU A 90 -12.25 3.16 -2.71
C LEU A 90 -11.35 4.36 -2.38
N ASN A 91 -10.02 4.21 -2.38
CA ASN A 91 -9.10 5.31 -2.14
C ASN A 91 -9.20 6.39 -3.21
N LEU A 92 -9.24 5.99 -4.48
CA LEU A 92 -9.45 6.93 -5.59
C LEU A 92 -10.78 7.66 -5.48
N PHE A 93 -11.86 6.94 -5.10
CA PHE A 93 -13.17 7.55 -4.86
C PHE A 93 -13.12 8.57 -3.72
N VAL A 94 -12.52 8.22 -2.58
CA VAL A 94 -12.40 9.13 -1.42
C VAL A 94 -11.56 10.35 -1.79
N ALA A 95 -10.42 10.17 -2.48
CA ALA A 95 -9.56 11.26 -2.89
C ALA A 95 -10.26 12.20 -3.89
N ALA A 96 -10.96 11.64 -4.89
CA ALA A 96 -11.72 12.41 -5.85
C ALA A 96 -12.89 13.19 -5.19
N PHE A 97 -13.60 12.54 -4.25
CA PHE A 97 -14.65 13.18 -3.48
C PHE A 97 -14.11 14.35 -2.65
N MET A 98 -13.04 14.14 -1.89
CA MET A 98 -12.43 15.19 -1.08
C MET A 98 -11.88 16.34 -1.93
N TYR A 99 -11.28 16.02 -3.08
CA TYR A 99 -10.83 17.02 -4.04
C TYR A 99 -12.01 17.83 -4.61
N ALA A 100 -13.11 17.18 -4.97
CA ALA A 100 -14.33 17.87 -5.44
C ALA A 100 -14.90 18.82 -4.39
N MET A 101 -14.81 18.48 -3.10
CA MET A 101 -15.27 19.38 -2.02
C MET A 101 -14.46 20.67 -1.93
N THR A 102 -13.22 20.70 -2.39
CA THR A 102 -12.40 21.93 -2.39
C THR A 102 -12.89 23.00 -3.39
N PHE A 103 -13.79 22.67 -4.31
CA PHE A 103 -14.39 23.63 -5.24
C PHE A 103 -15.67 24.28 -4.70
N ILE A 104 -16.22 23.77 -3.59
CA ILE A 104 -17.40 24.32 -2.95
C ILE A 104 -16.98 25.41 -1.99
N PRO A 105 -17.46 26.66 -2.15
CA PRO A 105 -17.05 27.76 -1.29
C PRO A 105 -17.48 27.52 0.17
N ALA A 106 -16.55 27.77 1.09
CA ALA A 106 -16.83 27.72 2.52
C ALA A 106 -17.51 29.02 2.99
N PRO A 107 -18.34 28.98 4.04
CA PRO A 107 -18.94 30.19 4.61
C PRO A 107 -17.86 31.09 5.23
N GLU A 108 -18.04 32.41 5.18
CA GLU A 108 -17.06 33.40 5.67
C GLU A 108 -16.68 33.20 7.14
N PHE A 109 -17.62 32.78 7.98
CA PHE A 109 -17.36 32.53 9.40
C PHE A 109 -16.51 31.29 9.69
N ARG A 110 -16.26 30.41 8.68
CA ARG A 110 -15.44 29.21 8.81
C ARG A 110 -14.72 28.89 7.49
N PRO A 111 -13.64 29.60 7.17
CA PRO A 111 -12.90 29.40 5.92
C PRO A 111 -12.23 28.01 5.89
N SER A 112 -12.16 27.42 4.70
CA SER A 112 -11.65 26.05 4.47
C SER A 112 -10.20 25.99 3.98
N VAL A 113 -9.42 27.07 4.12
CA VAL A 113 -8.08 27.20 3.52
C VAL A 113 -7.16 26.00 3.79
N HIS A 114 -7.15 25.50 5.03
CA HIS A 114 -6.32 24.36 5.39
C HIS A 114 -6.85 23.03 4.83
N PHE A 115 -8.17 22.87 4.80
CA PHE A 115 -8.81 21.73 4.17
C PHE A 115 -8.47 21.66 2.68
N ASP A 116 -8.68 22.76 1.98
CA ASP A 116 -8.45 22.86 0.53
C ASP A 116 -6.98 22.58 0.18
N ALA A 117 -6.04 23.13 0.95
CA ALA A 117 -4.61 22.92 0.73
C ALA A 117 -4.22 21.44 0.87
N VAL A 118 -4.72 20.75 1.90
CA VAL A 118 -4.43 19.33 2.14
C VAL A 118 -5.04 18.45 1.04
N PHE A 119 -6.33 18.65 0.73
CA PHE A 119 -7.02 17.73 -0.17
C PHE A 119 -6.73 17.96 -1.65
N LYS A 120 -6.35 19.18 -2.05
CA LYS A 120 -5.79 19.41 -3.40
C LYS A 120 -4.49 18.64 -3.63
N MET A 121 -3.62 18.59 -2.62
CA MET A 121 -2.38 17.81 -2.72
C MET A 121 -2.63 16.30 -2.61
N SER A 122 -3.58 15.87 -1.79
CA SER A 122 -3.86 14.46 -1.51
C SER A 122 -4.29 13.68 -2.74
N LEU A 123 -4.99 14.27 -3.69
CA LEU A 123 -5.38 13.57 -4.93
C LEU A 123 -4.15 13.08 -5.70
N GLY A 124 -3.12 13.92 -5.85
CA GLY A 124 -1.87 13.53 -6.51
C GLY A 124 -1.13 12.43 -5.75
N ILE A 125 -1.11 12.53 -4.42
CA ILE A 125 -0.49 11.52 -3.54
C ILE A 125 -1.21 10.17 -3.69
N VAL A 126 -2.54 10.15 -3.64
CA VAL A 126 -3.32 8.90 -3.77
C VAL A 126 -3.11 8.28 -5.15
N ILE A 127 -3.20 9.04 -6.24
CA ILE A 127 -2.95 8.49 -7.58
C ILE A 127 -1.54 7.90 -7.67
N GLY A 128 -0.52 8.61 -7.18
CA GLY A 128 0.86 8.12 -7.16
C GLY A 128 1.04 6.85 -6.31
N SER A 129 0.36 6.79 -5.16
CA SER A 129 0.35 5.64 -4.26
C SER A 129 -0.28 4.41 -4.91
N GLU A 130 -1.42 4.58 -5.59
CA GLU A 130 -2.10 3.46 -6.23
C GLU A 130 -1.32 2.90 -7.42
N ILE A 131 -0.68 3.76 -8.23
CA ILE A 131 0.23 3.32 -9.29
C ILE A 131 1.41 2.53 -8.70
N ALA A 132 2.01 3.05 -7.62
CA ALA A 132 3.13 2.38 -6.94
C ALA A 132 2.69 1.04 -6.34
N THR A 133 1.53 1.00 -5.69
CA THR A 133 0.95 -0.22 -5.11
C THR A 133 0.75 -1.30 -6.17
N LEU A 134 0.11 -0.98 -7.30
CA LEU A 134 -0.13 -1.94 -8.37
C LEU A 134 1.19 -2.47 -8.95
N ALA A 135 2.17 -1.60 -9.21
CA ALA A 135 3.46 -1.98 -9.75
C ALA A 135 4.28 -2.84 -8.76
N SER A 136 4.37 -2.42 -7.50
CA SER A 136 5.11 -3.14 -6.47
C SER A 136 4.49 -4.49 -6.13
N GLN A 137 3.16 -4.58 -6.13
CA GLN A 137 2.44 -5.85 -5.93
C GLN A 137 2.67 -6.83 -7.08
N TRP A 138 2.72 -6.34 -8.32
CA TRP A 138 3.06 -7.18 -9.47
C TRP A 138 4.47 -7.77 -9.33
N VAL A 139 5.47 -6.94 -9.00
CA VAL A 139 6.85 -7.37 -8.77
C VAL A 139 6.93 -8.36 -7.60
N ASN A 140 6.25 -8.04 -6.47
CA ASN A 140 6.21 -8.89 -5.29
C ASN A 140 5.65 -10.28 -5.62
N THR A 141 4.49 -10.33 -6.29
CA THR A 141 3.82 -11.57 -6.65
C THR A 141 4.70 -12.41 -7.59
N TRP A 142 5.34 -11.78 -8.58
CA TRP A 142 6.21 -12.46 -9.54
C TRP A 142 7.44 -13.08 -8.86
N ILE A 143 8.10 -12.34 -7.95
CA ILE A 143 9.25 -12.84 -7.20
C ILE A 143 8.81 -13.96 -6.25
N TYR A 144 7.74 -13.73 -5.48
CA TYR A 144 7.21 -14.71 -4.53
C TYR A 144 6.90 -16.04 -5.22
N GLN A 145 6.23 -16.00 -6.40
CA GLN A 145 5.92 -17.21 -7.17
C GLN A 145 7.18 -17.91 -7.65
N ARG A 146 8.18 -17.17 -8.15
CA ARG A 146 9.45 -17.78 -8.57
C ARG A 146 10.20 -18.48 -7.45
N LEU A 147 10.14 -17.93 -6.24
CA LEU A 147 10.75 -18.54 -5.06
C LEU A 147 9.94 -19.73 -4.56
N TRP A 148 8.62 -19.68 -4.74
CA TRP A 148 7.72 -20.81 -4.47
C TRP A 148 8.06 -22.00 -5.36
N ASP A 149 8.22 -21.79 -6.65
CA ASP A 149 8.53 -22.83 -7.63
C ASP A 149 9.94 -23.46 -7.41
N ARG A 150 10.78 -22.82 -6.58
CA ARG A 150 12.10 -23.30 -6.16
C ARG A 150 12.12 -23.91 -4.75
N ASP A 151 10.97 -24.18 -4.17
CA ASP A 151 10.80 -24.76 -2.82
C ASP A 151 11.48 -23.96 -1.68
N TRP A 152 11.63 -22.64 -1.84
CA TRP A 152 12.13 -21.80 -0.76
C TRP A 152 11.16 -21.78 0.42
N GLY A 153 11.67 -21.69 1.66
CA GLY A 153 10.85 -21.59 2.86
C GLY A 153 9.94 -20.35 2.85
N SER A 154 8.77 -20.46 3.48
CA SER A 154 7.75 -19.40 3.49
C SER A 154 8.30 -18.03 3.94
N TRP A 155 9.10 -18.01 5.02
CA TRP A 155 9.71 -16.78 5.52
C TRP A 155 10.65 -16.14 4.50
N SER A 156 11.52 -16.93 3.88
CA SER A 156 12.48 -16.45 2.88
C SER A 156 11.78 -15.88 1.64
N ARG A 157 10.68 -16.50 1.20
CA ARG A 157 9.86 -16.02 0.08
C ARG A 157 9.28 -14.65 0.38
N THR A 158 8.63 -14.50 1.54
CA THR A 158 8.05 -13.24 1.98
C THR A 158 9.13 -12.16 2.14
N PHE A 159 10.23 -12.48 2.79
CA PHE A 159 11.32 -11.53 3.01
C PHE A 159 11.92 -11.02 1.70
N VAL A 160 12.33 -11.93 0.81
CA VAL A 160 13.00 -11.56 -0.44
C VAL A 160 12.04 -10.83 -1.38
N SER A 161 10.79 -11.27 -1.51
CA SER A 161 9.82 -10.60 -2.37
C SER A 161 9.51 -9.17 -1.88
N ASN A 162 9.38 -8.97 -0.58
CA ASN A 162 9.19 -7.64 0.00
C ASN A 162 10.44 -6.78 -0.16
N LEU A 163 11.63 -7.31 0.11
CA LEU A 163 12.90 -6.57 -0.05
C LEU A 163 13.08 -6.01 -1.47
N MET A 164 12.67 -6.77 -2.47
CA MET A 164 12.80 -6.37 -3.88
C MET A 164 11.66 -5.45 -4.36
N SER A 165 10.45 -5.59 -3.81
CA SER A 165 9.30 -4.76 -4.20
C SER A 165 9.27 -3.39 -3.51
N LEU A 166 9.84 -3.25 -2.31
CA LEU A 166 9.85 -1.99 -1.56
C LEU A 166 10.55 -0.83 -2.28
N PRO A 167 11.75 -1.00 -2.88
CA PRO A 167 12.38 0.07 -3.66
C PRO A 167 11.52 0.48 -4.86
N VAL A 168 10.89 -0.49 -5.54
CA VAL A 168 10.01 -0.21 -6.68
C VAL A 168 8.82 0.63 -6.24
N ASP A 169 8.18 0.26 -5.13
CA ASP A 169 7.10 1.03 -4.50
C ASP A 169 7.55 2.46 -4.18
N ALA A 170 8.67 2.61 -3.48
CA ALA A 170 9.16 3.92 -3.06
C ALA A 170 9.53 4.83 -4.24
N ILE A 171 10.19 4.29 -5.27
CA ILE A 171 10.57 5.04 -6.47
C ILE A 171 9.33 5.53 -7.21
N ILE A 172 8.41 4.61 -7.53
CA ILE A 172 7.20 4.93 -8.29
C ILE A 172 6.33 5.91 -7.51
N PHE A 173 6.11 5.66 -6.22
CA PHE A 173 5.35 6.54 -5.36
C PHE A 173 5.91 7.97 -5.37
N VAL A 174 7.20 8.14 -5.08
CA VAL A 174 7.81 9.47 -4.96
C VAL A 174 7.79 10.21 -6.30
N LEU A 175 8.09 9.51 -7.40
CA LEU A 175 8.07 10.13 -8.73
C LEU A 175 6.67 10.56 -9.14
N PHE A 176 5.67 9.71 -8.97
CA PHE A 176 4.31 10.06 -9.37
C PHE A 176 3.67 11.06 -8.41
N ALA A 177 3.72 10.83 -7.09
CA ALA A 177 3.05 11.67 -6.11
C ALA A 177 3.63 13.08 -5.98
N PHE A 178 4.95 13.25 -6.18
CA PHE A 178 5.61 14.53 -5.87
C PHE A 178 6.30 15.19 -7.08
N VAL A 179 6.53 14.46 -8.18
CA VAL A 179 7.21 15.03 -9.35
C VAL A 179 6.28 15.15 -10.56
N PHE A 180 5.59 14.08 -10.95
CA PHE A 180 4.84 14.06 -12.22
C PHE A 180 3.40 14.55 -12.10
N ILE A 181 2.68 14.19 -11.03
CA ILE A 181 1.26 14.52 -10.90
C ILE A 181 1.01 15.96 -10.42
N PRO A 182 1.81 16.54 -9.48
CA PRO A 182 1.55 17.91 -9.02
C PRO A 182 1.41 18.95 -10.14
N PRO A 183 2.29 18.98 -11.17
CA PRO A 183 2.11 19.94 -12.27
C PRO A 183 0.81 19.78 -13.06
N LEU A 184 0.29 18.55 -13.17
CA LEU A 184 -0.98 18.27 -13.85
C LEU A 184 -2.19 18.81 -13.07
N LEU A 185 -2.03 18.98 -11.75
CA LEU A 185 -3.05 19.49 -10.83
C LEU A 185 -2.82 20.98 -10.45
N GLY A 186 -1.88 21.65 -11.13
CA GLY A 186 -1.57 23.06 -10.89
C GLY A 186 -0.67 23.33 -9.68
N GLY A 187 0.04 22.32 -9.18
CA GLY A 187 1.05 22.42 -8.12
C GLY A 187 2.47 22.45 -8.66
N ASP A 188 3.43 22.76 -7.80
CA ASP A 188 4.85 22.75 -8.14
C ASP A 188 5.46 21.35 -7.98
N PRO A 189 6.27 20.87 -8.96
CA PRO A 189 6.96 19.60 -8.84
C PRO A 189 8.11 19.69 -7.84
N MET A 190 8.34 18.61 -7.10
CA MET A 190 9.54 18.47 -6.28
C MET A 190 10.78 18.23 -7.16
N ASP A 191 11.94 18.74 -6.73
CA ASP A 191 13.21 18.44 -7.39
C ASP A 191 13.50 16.94 -7.35
N ILE A 192 13.70 16.35 -8.54
CA ILE A 192 13.83 14.91 -8.71
C ILE A 192 15.05 14.34 -7.95
N ASN A 193 16.16 15.08 -7.88
CA ASN A 193 17.36 14.61 -7.21
C ASN A 193 17.15 14.59 -5.69
N LYS A 194 16.48 15.60 -5.14
CA LYS A 194 16.10 15.64 -3.72
C LYS A 194 15.08 14.55 -3.40
N ALA A 195 14.11 14.33 -4.28
CA ALA A 195 13.10 13.30 -4.12
C ALA A 195 13.74 11.90 -4.06
N ILE A 196 14.62 11.57 -5.00
CA ILE A 196 15.28 10.25 -5.04
C ILE A 196 16.27 10.10 -3.89
N ALA A 197 17.20 11.05 -3.72
CA ALA A 197 18.31 10.90 -2.79
C ALA A 197 17.87 10.84 -1.31
N ARG A 198 16.84 11.59 -0.92
CA ARG A 198 16.42 11.67 0.48
C ARG A 198 15.17 10.87 0.80
N ILE A 199 14.15 10.92 -0.07
CA ILE A 199 12.84 10.35 0.25
C ILE A 199 12.77 8.88 -0.13
N VAL A 200 13.26 8.49 -1.33
CA VAL A 200 13.21 7.08 -1.75
C VAL A 200 14.07 6.22 -0.84
N SER A 201 15.33 6.60 -0.60
CA SER A 201 16.22 5.84 0.29
C SER A 201 15.67 5.80 1.73
N GLY A 202 15.24 6.94 2.26
CA GLY A 202 14.67 7.06 3.58
C GLY A 202 13.39 6.23 3.75
N SER A 203 12.46 6.36 2.83
CA SER A 203 11.19 5.62 2.84
C SER A 203 11.41 4.11 2.72
N THR A 204 12.33 3.66 1.87
CA THR A 204 12.65 2.24 1.69
C THR A 204 13.26 1.66 2.96
N LEU A 205 14.27 2.31 3.54
CA LEU A 205 14.91 1.86 4.78
C LEU A 205 13.94 1.83 5.95
N PHE A 206 13.11 2.87 6.09
CA PHE A 206 12.12 2.97 7.15
C PHE A 206 11.06 1.85 7.04
N LYS A 207 10.47 1.67 5.84
CA LYS A 207 9.50 0.59 5.58
C LYS A 207 10.12 -0.78 5.86
N LEU A 208 11.36 -1.02 5.41
CA LEU A 208 12.06 -2.28 5.65
C LEU A 208 12.24 -2.55 7.15
N ALA A 209 12.70 -1.55 7.92
CA ALA A 209 12.88 -1.70 9.36
C ALA A 209 11.55 -2.03 10.07
N VAL A 210 10.47 -1.34 9.72
CA VAL A 210 9.15 -1.59 10.31
C VAL A 210 8.60 -2.96 9.89
N ILE A 211 8.75 -3.37 8.63
CA ILE A 211 8.33 -4.71 8.18
C ILE A 211 9.09 -5.79 8.94
N LEU A 212 10.41 -5.68 9.09
CA LEU A 212 11.20 -6.64 9.86
C LEU A 212 10.72 -6.75 11.32
N ALA A 213 10.42 -5.61 11.95
CA ALA A 213 9.90 -5.58 13.32
C ALA A 213 8.50 -6.21 13.44
N LEU A 214 7.65 -6.06 12.42
CA LEU A 214 6.27 -6.53 12.43
C LEU A 214 6.08 -7.93 11.82
N THR A 215 7.05 -8.45 11.05
CA THR A 215 6.98 -9.78 10.42
C THR A 215 6.61 -10.92 11.40
N PRO A 216 7.08 -10.94 12.66
CA PRO A 216 6.66 -11.96 13.62
C PRO A 216 5.15 -12.01 13.85
N LEU A 217 4.43 -10.88 13.67
CA LEU A 217 2.98 -10.83 13.83
C LEU A 217 2.23 -11.67 12.79
N VAL A 218 2.84 -11.92 11.62
CA VAL A 218 2.27 -12.82 10.60
C VAL A 218 2.07 -14.23 11.14
N SER A 219 2.87 -14.64 12.14
CA SER A 219 2.71 -15.93 12.80
C SER A 219 1.44 -16.03 13.65
N LEU A 220 0.88 -14.89 14.10
CA LEU A 220 -0.35 -14.86 14.90
C LEU A 220 -1.61 -15.17 14.08
N ALA A 221 -1.54 -15.02 12.74
CA ALA A 221 -2.64 -15.46 11.88
C ALA A 221 -2.83 -16.99 12.03
N PRO A 222 -4.07 -17.47 12.28
CA PRO A 222 -4.32 -18.88 12.50
C PRO A 222 -3.84 -19.72 11.30
N TRP A 223 -3.16 -20.84 11.60
CA TRP A 223 -2.69 -21.77 10.57
C TRP A 223 -3.86 -22.57 10.00
N ARG A 224 -3.86 -22.70 8.68
CA ARG A 224 -4.61 -23.75 7.99
C ARG A 224 -3.68 -24.72 7.28
#